data_e18c647b5ccef383c899e4e842c2bc28
#
_entry.id   e18c647b5ccef383c899e4e842c2bc28
#
_cell.length_a   1.000
_cell.length_b   1.000
_cell.length_c   1.000
_cell.angle_alpha   90.00
_cell.angle_beta   90.00
_cell.angle_gamma   90.00
#
_symmetry.space_group_name_H-M   'P 1'
#
loop_
_entity.id
_entity.type
_entity.pdbx_description
1 polymer ?
#
loop_
_entity_poly.entity_id
_entity_poly.type
_entity_poly.pdbx_seq_one_letter_code
_entity_poly.pdbx_strand_id
1 'polypeptide(L)'
;MNGIISGRVWKFGDNINTDLMLPNSVNGGAATLDEQAREVFSANRPDWVDEMRPGDFIVGGRAYGIGSNRPAARSLRHLGIACLLAETINGLFFRNCVNFGLLALECPGVSEAFEEMHTAEVSLTDCTVRNRDTGAVLQAKAVPDNLLSLMQNGGIFPMLEKQGLIAPRFC
;
A
#
# COMPACT_ATOMS: atom_id res chain seq x y z
N MET A 1 -13.71 -16.33 5.28
CA MET A 1 -12.28 -16.28 4.85
C MET A 1 -11.50 -15.78 6.06
N ASN A 2 -10.42 -16.47 6.43
CA ASN A 2 -9.56 -15.98 7.50
C ASN A 2 -8.98 -14.65 7.05
N GLY A 3 -9.42 -13.57 7.68
CA GLY A 3 -8.98 -12.20 7.37
C GLY A 3 -7.54 -11.90 7.80
N ILE A 4 -6.66 -12.91 7.79
CA ILE A 4 -5.26 -12.80 8.18
C ILE A 4 -4.41 -12.80 6.91
N ILE A 5 -3.57 -11.79 6.78
CA ILE A 5 -2.55 -11.68 5.74
C ILE A 5 -1.17 -11.54 6.38
N SER A 6 -0.13 -12.01 5.71
CA SER A 6 1.24 -11.85 6.18
C SER A 6 2.19 -11.58 5.03
N GLY A 7 3.27 -10.85 5.30
CA GLY A 7 4.27 -10.50 4.31
C GLY A 7 5.56 -10.00 4.94
N ARG A 8 6.61 -10.04 4.15
CA ARG A 8 7.91 -9.47 4.50
C ARG A 8 7.83 -7.95 4.44
N VAL A 9 8.48 -7.28 5.37
CA VAL A 9 8.41 -5.82 5.56
C VAL A 9 9.54 -5.10 4.84
N TRP A 10 9.16 -4.07 4.10
CA TRP A 10 10.04 -3.01 3.61
C TRP A 10 9.81 -1.75 4.44
N LYS A 11 10.85 -1.29 5.13
CA LYS A 11 10.75 -0.14 6.04
C LYS A 11 11.09 1.16 5.34
N PHE A 12 10.20 2.12 5.44
CA PHE A 12 10.36 3.50 4.96
C PHE A 12 10.18 4.48 6.13
N GLY A 13 10.78 5.66 5.99
CA GLY A 13 10.73 6.68 7.03
C GLY A 13 9.48 7.55 7.03
N ASP A 14 9.59 8.69 7.69
CA ASP A 14 8.57 9.72 7.74
C ASP A 14 8.52 10.54 6.43
N ASN A 15 7.40 11.20 6.19
CA ASN A 15 7.20 12.15 5.10
C ASN A 15 7.50 11.60 3.71
N ILE A 16 7.20 10.35 3.47
CA ILE A 16 7.33 9.76 2.14
C ILE A 16 6.34 10.44 1.20
N ASN A 17 6.91 11.20 0.26
CA ASN A 17 6.16 11.95 -0.72
C ASN A 17 5.81 11.06 -1.92
N THR A 18 4.63 11.26 -2.50
CA THR A 18 4.21 10.54 -3.72
C THR A 18 5.14 10.77 -4.90
N ASP A 19 5.88 11.89 -4.92
CA ASP A 19 6.93 12.17 -5.92
C ASP A 19 8.16 11.28 -5.75
N LEU A 20 8.45 10.84 -4.52
CA LEU A 20 9.48 9.84 -4.25
C LEU A 20 9.02 8.42 -4.61
N MET A 21 7.72 8.16 -4.45
CA MET A 21 7.15 6.87 -4.83
C MET A 21 7.08 6.69 -6.34
N LEU A 22 6.72 7.75 -7.08
CA LEU A 22 6.56 7.71 -8.53
C LEU A 22 7.09 9.00 -9.15
N PRO A 23 8.32 8.98 -9.71
CA PRO A 23 8.96 10.16 -10.28
C PRO A 23 8.23 10.74 -11.52
N ASN A 24 8.51 12.00 -11.83
CA ASN A 24 7.89 12.72 -12.95
C ASN A 24 8.14 12.10 -14.32
N SER A 25 9.27 11.43 -14.50
CA SER A 25 9.67 10.82 -15.77
C SER A 25 8.63 9.85 -16.33
N VAL A 26 7.86 9.20 -15.46
CA VAL A 26 6.83 8.21 -15.85
C VAL A 26 5.38 8.67 -15.59
N ASN A 27 5.20 9.90 -15.10
CA ASN A 27 3.86 10.43 -14.81
C ASN A 27 3.21 11.15 -16.02
N GLY A 28 3.88 11.21 -17.15
CA GLY A 28 3.52 12.01 -18.32
C GLY A 28 2.64 11.31 -19.35
N GLY A 29 1.61 10.59 -18.94
CA GLY A 29 0.48 10.18 -19.82
C GLY A 29 0.77 9.12 -20.90
N ALA A 30 2.01 8.83 -21.24
CA ALA A 30 2.41 7.84 -22.24
C ALA A 30 2.95 6.54 -21.62
N ALA A 31 3.35 6.55 -20.35
CA ALA A 31 3.90 5.38 -19.69
C ALA A 31 2.80 4.37 -19.33
N THR A 32 3.03 3.11 -19.66
CA THR A 32 2.18 1.99 -19.24
C THR A 32 2.25 1.78 -17.72
N LEU A 33 1.33 1.02 -17.18
CA LEU A 33 1.35 0.69 -15.75
C LEU A 33 2.60 -0.10 -15.37
N ASP A 34 3.08 -0.99 -16.24
CA ASP A 34 4.32 -1.75 -16.03
C ASP A 34 5.55 -0.84 -15.98
N GLU A 35 5.64 0.14 -16.88
CA GLU A 35 6.72 1.13 -16.88
C GLU A 35 6.67 2.00 -15.63
N GLN A 36 5.48 2.46 -15.23
CA GLN A 36 5.29 3.20 -13.98
C GLN A 36 5.68 2.37 -12.75
N ALA A 37 5.32 1.11 -12.71
CA ALA A 37 5.62 0.21 -11.60
C ALA A 37 7.12 -0.03 -11.42
N ARG A 38 7.87 -0.13 -12.52
CA ARG A 38 9.34 -0.30 -12.49
C ARG A 38 10.08 0.91 -11.91
N GLU A 39 9.48 2.09 -11.97
CA GLU A 39 10.07 3.33 -11.47
C GLU A 39 9.67 3.65 -10.02
N VAL A 40 8.88 2.78 -9.37
CA VAL A 40 8.48 3.00 -7.98
C VAL A 40 9.71 3.04 -7.08
N PHE A 41 9.85 4.14 -6.33
CA PHE A 41 10.99 4.46 -5.47
C PHE A 41 12.36 4.58 -6.17
N SER A 42 12.44 4.61 -7.50
CA SER A 42 13.70 4.70 -8.23
C SER A 42 14.56 5.90 -7.83
N ALA A 43 13.94 7.00 -7.38
CA ALA A 43 14.64 8.22 -6.96
C ALA A 43 15.37 8.11 -5.60
N ASN A 44 14.89 7.26 -4.68
CA ASN A 44 15.43 7.15 -3.32
C ASN A 44 15.83 5.73 -2.92
N ARG A 45 15.39 4.72 -3.68
CA ARG A 45 15.72 3.31 -3.46
C ARG A 45 15.69 2.56 -4.80
N PRO A 46 16.67 2.80 -5.69
CA PRO A 46 16.61 2.39 -7.10
C PRO A 46 16.44 0.88 -7.31
N ASP A 47 17.03 0.03 -6.46
CA ASP A 47 16.99 -1.43 -6.64
C ASP A 47 15.78 -2.09 -5.94
N TRP A 48 14.92 -1.31 -5.29
CA TRP A 48 13.83 -1.84 -4.49
C TRP A 48 12.85 -2.71 -5.26
N VAL A 49 12.52 -2.31 -6.50
CA VAL A 49 11.55 -3.03 -7.34
C VAL A 49 12.08 -4.43 -7.71
N ASP A 50 13.39 -4.57 -7.90
CA ASP A 50 14.02 -5.84 -8.24
C ASP A 50 14.12 -6.79 -7.03
N GLU A 51 14.16 -6.23 -5.82
CA GLU A 51 14.29 -6.98 -4.57
C GLU A 51 12.94 -7.36 -3.94
N MET A 52 11.90 -6.54 -4.17
CA MET A 52 10.57 -6.79 -3.62
C MET A 52 9.90 -8.00 -4.28
N ARG A 53 8.93 -8.57 -3.59
CA ARG A 53 8.13 -9.70 -4.08
C ARG A 53 6.63 -9.44 -3.86
N PRO A 54 5.78 -9.94 -4.75
CA PRO A 54 4.34 -9.94 -4.49
C PRO A 54 4.02 -10.57 -3.13
N GLY A 55 3.17 -9.90 -2.37
CA GLY A 55 2.85 -10.27 -1.00
C GLY A 55 3.64 -9.51 0.07
N ASP A 56 4.68 -8.77 -0.30
CA ASP A 56 5.43 -7.93 0.64
C ASP A 56 4.57 -6.79 1.20
N PHE A 57 4.98 -6.31 2.37
CA PHE A 57 4.38 -5.20 3.09
C PHE A 57 5.31 -3.99 3.07
N ILE A 58 4.71 -2.81 3.13
CA ILE A 58 5.43 -1.56 3.41
C ILE A 58 5.09 -1.12 4.83
N VAL A 59 6.12 -0.78 5.61
CA VAL A 59 5.99 -0.09 6.89
C VAL A 59 6.54 1.31 6.73
N GLY A 60 5.70 2.31 6.90
CA GLY A 60 6.04 3.73 6.82
C GLY A 60 5.95 4.45 8.16
N GLY A 61 6.58 5.60 8.23
CA GLY A 61 6.49 6.49 9.37
C GLY A 61 5.28 7.43 9.30
N ARG A 62 5.46 8.65 9.81
CA ARG A 62 4.41 9.68 9.85
C ARG A 62 4.24 10.36 8.50
N ALA A 63 3.03 10.81 8.23
CA ALA A 63 2.66 11.54 7.02
C ALA A 63 3.04 10.80 5.72
N TYR A 64 2.80 9.49 5.67
CA TYR A 64 3.06 8.69 4.47
C TYR A 64 2.13 9.10 3.32
N GLY A 65 2.67 9.30 2.14
CA GLY A 65 1.90 9.67 0.95
C GLY A 65 1.58 11.16 0.85
N ILE A 66 2.38 12.04 1.43
CA ILE A 66 2.26 13.50 1.21
C ILE A 66 2.63 13.88 -0.23
N GLY A 67 2.24 15.09 -0.65
CA GLY A 67 2.61 15.67 -1.94
C GLY A 67 1.50 15.63 -2.98
N SER A 68 1.89 15.56 -4.26
CA SER A 68 0.96 15.61 -5.39
C SER A 68 0.15 14.31 -5.54
N ASN A 69 -0.98 14.41 -6.23
CA ASN A 69 -1.88 13.27 -6.50
C ASN A 69 -1.32 12.35 -7.61
N ARG A 70 -0.21 11.68 -7.35
CA ARG A 70 0.32 10.67 -8.27
C ARG A 70 -0.33 9.31 -8.04
N PRO A 71 -0.49 8.48 -9.08
CA PRO A 71 -1.12 7.17 -8.97
C PRO A 71 -0.21 6.11 -8.33
N ALA A 72 0.60 6.50 -7.34
CA ALA A 72 1.56 5.62 -6.68
C ALA A 72 0.90 4.41 -6.03
N ALA A 73 -0.28 4.57 -5.42
CA ALA A 73 -1.03 3.46 -4.85
C ALA A 73 -1.40 2.39 -5.89
N ARG A 74 -1.71 2.80 -7.13
CA ARG A 74 -1.98 1.89 -8.24
C ARG A 74 -0.73 1.10 -8.62
N SER A 75 0.42 1.76 -8.73
CA SER A 75 1.68 1.11 -9.07
C SER A 75 2.15 0.15 -7.97
N LEU A 76 2.04 0.52 -6.69
CA LEU A 76 2.32 -0.37 -5.56
C LEU A 76 1.43 -1.61 -5.56
N ARG A 77 0.13 -1.42 -5.82
CA ARG A 77 -0.82 -2.54 -5.93
C ARG A 77 -0.47 -3.46 -7.12
N HIS A 78 -0.07 -2.88 -8.26
CA HIS A 78 0.34 -3.62 -9.45
C HIS A 78 1.60 -4.46 -9.20
N LEU A 79 2.56 -3.95 -8.46
CA LEU A 79 3.75 -4.70 -8.00
C LEU A 79 3.40 -5.85 -7.04
N GLY A 80 2.19 -5.87 -6.50
CA GLY A 80 1.74 -6.92 -5.60
C GLY A 80 2.00 -6.62 -4.12
N ILE A 81 2.24 -5.36 -3.74
CA ILE A 81 2.25 -4.98 -2.32
C ILE A 81 0.92 -5.35 -1.70
N ALA A 82 0.96 -6.20 -0.67
CA ALA A 82 -0.23 -6.73 -0.03
C ALA A 82 -0.83 -5.77 1.00
N CYS A 83 0.01 -5.03 1.72
CA CYS A 83 -0.43 -4.09 2.75
C CYS A 83 0.58 -2.96 2.96
N LEU A 84 0.07 -1.77 3.16
CA LEU A 84 0.80 -0.62 3.70
C LEU A 84 0.36 -0.39 5.15
N LEU A 85 1.32 -0.39 6.06
CA LEU A 85 1.16 0.01 7.45
C LEU A 85 1.95 1.30 7.67
N ALA A 86 1.38 2.32 8.28
CA ALA A 86 2.11 3.54 8.59
C ALA A 86 1.63 4.17 9.91
N GLU A 87 2.49 4.98 10.54
CA GLU A 87 2.10 5.73 11.73
C GLU A 87 0.88 6.61 11.44
N THR A 88 0.95 7.35 10.34
CA THR A 88 -0.17 8.12 9.78
C THR A 88 -0.08 8.16 8.26
N ILE A 89 -1.22 8.21 7.59
CA ILE A 89 -1.32 8.23 6.13
C ILE A 89 -2.00 9.52 5.69
N ASN A 90 -1.41 10.20 4.68
CA ASN A 90 -2.07 11.37 4.10
C ASN A 90 -3.42 11.00 3.49
N GLY A 91 -4.46 11.80 3.79
CA GLY A 91 -5.83 11.49 3.41
C GLY A 91 -6.06 11.37 1.90
N LEU A 92 -5.34 12.14 1.07
CA LEU A 92 -5.41 12.02 -0.39
C LEU A 92 -4.80 10.69 -0.87
N PHE A 93 -3.67 10.29 -0.30
CA PHE A 93 -3.04 9.02 -0.62
C PHE A 93 -3.88 7.83 -0.12
N PHE A 94 -4.44 7.92 1.09
CA PHE A 94 -5.37 6.90 1.61
C PHE A 94 -6.57 6.70 0.68
N ARG A 95 -7.16 7.78 0.18
CA ARG A 95 -8.25 7.72 -0.81
C ARG A 95 -7.81 6.98 -2.08
N ASN A 96 -6.59 7.21 -2.55
CA ASN A 96 -6.04 6.50 -3.70
C ASN A 96 -5.82 5.01 -3.39
N CYS A 97 -5.38 4.65 -2.17
CA CYS A 97 -5.29 3.26 -1.74
C CYS A 97 -6.66 2.57 -1.81
N VAL A 98 -7.71 3.21 -1.31
CA VAL A 98 -9.09 2.69 -1.40
C VAL A 98 -9.51 2.52 -2.87
N ASN A 99 -9.30 3.54 -3.70
CA ASN A 99 -9.73 3.54 -5.10
C ASN A 99 -9.05 2.46 -5.95
N PHE A 100 -7.78 2.19 -5.68
CA PHE A 100 -6.97 1.22 -6.44
C PHE A 100 -6.82 -0.14 -5.76
N GLY A 101 -7.44 -0.35 -4.59
CA GLY A 101 -7.42 -1.63 -3.91
C GLY A 101 -6.09 -1.97 -3.25
N LEU A 102 -5.31 -0.98 -2.83
CA LEU A 102 -4.15 -1.18 -1.97
C LEU A 102 -4.60 -1.14 -0.51
N LEU A 103 -4.45 -2.24 0.22
CA LEU A 103 -4.76 -2.27 1.64
C LEU A 103 -3.81 -1.34 2.40
N ALA A 104 -4.35 -0.38 3.13
CA ALA A 104 -3.59 0.62 3.86
C ALA A 104 -4.21 0.87 5.23
N LEU A 105 -3.41 0.75 6.29
CA LEU A 105 -3.84 0.89 7.68
C LEU A 105 -2.92 1.83 8.43
N GLU A 106 -3.49 2.76 9.17
CA GLU A 106 -2.74 3.52 10.17
C GLU A 106 -2.56 2.66 11.42
N CYS A 107 -1.30 2.49 11.83
CA CYS A 107 -0.94 1.67 12.97
C CYS A 107 0.10 2.41 13.83
N PRO A 108 -0.34 3.11 14.89
CA PRO A 108 0.58 3.81 15.79
C PRO A 108 1.61 2.86 16.41
N GLY A 109 2.87 3.26 16.41
CA GLY A 109 4.00 2.47 16.91
C GLY A 109 4.60 1.49 15.91
N VAL A 110 4.06 1.40 14.68
CA VAL A 110 4.52 0.43 13.68
C VAL A 110 5.96 0.68 13.22
N SER A 111 6.37 1.93 13.11
CA SER A 111 7.73 2.29 12.70
C SER A 111 8.80 1.87 13.72
N GLU A 112 8.44 1.80 15.00
CA GLU A 112 9.34 1.34 16.07
C GLU A 112 9.29 -0.18 16.25
N ALA A 113 8.14 -0.79 15.98
CA ALA A 113 7.94 -2.23 16.21
C ALA A 113 8.52 -3.12 15.10
N PHE A 114 8.81 -2.57 13.92
CA PHE A 114 9.32 -3.34 12.78
C PHE A 114 10.66 -2.84 12.30
N GLU A 115 11.54 -3.79 11.96
CA GLU A 115 12.72 -3.56 11.17
C GLU A 115 12.56 -4.11 9.76
N GLU A 116 13.47 -3.71 8.88
CA GLU A 116 13.54 -4.20 7.51
C GLU A 116 13.63 -5.72 7.49
N MET A 117 12.91 -6.36 6.57
CA MET A 117 12.85 -7.83 6.39
C MET A 117 12.13 -8.59 7.51
N HIS A 118 11.62 -7.93 8.56
CA HIS A 118 10.73 -8.62 9.49
C HIS A 118 9.47 -9.12 8.77
N THR A 119 8.78 -10.07 9.37
CA THR A 119 7.51 -10.59 8.89
C THR A 119 6.36 -9.96 9.68
N ALA A 120 5.51 -9.23 8.99
CA ALA A 120 4.27 -8.72 9.56
C ALA A 120 3.10 -9.69 9.29
N GLU A 121 2.21 -9.79 10.25
CA GLU A 121 0.92 -10.47 10.15
C GLU A 121 -0.18 -9.47 10.54
N VAL A 122 -1.21 -9.36 9.73
CA VAL A 122 -2.34 -8.46 9.96
C VAL A 122 -3.63 -9.24 9.96
N SER A 123 -4.38 -9.12 11.04
CA SER A 123 -5.76 -9.57 11.13
C SER A 123 -6.69 -8.43 10.74
N LEU A 124 -7.42 -8.60 9.66
CA LEU A 124 -8.35 -7.58 9.16
C LEU A 124 -9.68 -7.56 9.93
N THR A 125 -9.96 -8.62 10.70
CA THR A 125 -11.18 -8.72 11.48
C THR A 125 -11.16 -7.82 12.72
N ASP A 126 -10.02 -7.77 13.40
CA ASP A 126 -9.83 -7.03 14.64
C ASP A 126 -8.74 -5.94 14.53
N CYS A 127 -8.20 -5.72 13.33
CA CYS A 127 -7.15 -4.75 13.04
C CYS A 127 -5.88 -4.96 13.89
N THR A 128 -5.57 -6.20 14.26
CA THR A 128 -4.35 -6.54 15.00
C THR A 128 -3.17 -6.68 14.04
N VAL A 129 -2.04 -6.07 14.37
CA VAL A 129 -0.78 -6.15 13.64
C VAL A 129 0.26 -6.83 14.52
N ARG A 130 0.83 -7.93 14.06
CA ARG A 130 1.82 -8.71 14.80
C ARG A 130 3.15 -8.75 14.05
N ASN A 131 4.22 -8.45 14.75
CA ASN A 131 5.57 -8.77 14.28
C ASN A 131 5.91 -10.21 14.66
N ARG A 132 6.11 -11.07 13.66
CA ARG A 132 6.37 -12.50 13.88
C ARG A 132 7.78 -12.77 14.38
N ASP A 133 8.73 -11.86 14.13
CA ASP A 133 10.13 -12.00 14.52
C ASP A 133 10.36 -11.57 15.97
N THR A 134 9.69 -10.53 16.43
CA THR A 134 9.84 -10.01 17.80
C THR A 134 8.71 -10.42 18.75
N GLY A 135 7.57 -10.82 18.20
CA GLY A 135 6.35 -11.09 18.98
C GLY A 135 5.55 -9.84 19.36
N ALA A 136 5.99 -8.65 18.97
CA ALA A 136 5.27 -7.41 19.26
C ALA A 136 3.87 -7.43 18.61
N VAL A 137 2.89 -6.93 19.34
CA VAL A 137 1.48 -6.84 18.90
C VAL A 137 1.02 -5.40 19.03
N LEU A 138 0.48 -4.87 17.94
CA LEU A 138 -0.03 -3.51 17.83
C LEU A 138 -1.49 -3.53 17.41
N GLN A 139 -2.19 -2.43 17.64
CA GLN A 139 -3.54 -2.20 17.22
C GLN A 139 -3.58 -1.12 16.13
N ALA A 140 -3.92 -1.50 14.90
CA ALA A 140 -4.18 -0.54 13.85
C ALA A 140 -5.54 0.14 14.07
N LYS A 141 -5.68 1.35 13.53
CA LYS A 141 -6.97 2.04 13.51
C LYS A 141 -7.96 1.29 12.64
N ALA A 142 -9.18 1.16 13.14
CA ALA A 142 -10.25 0.54 12.38
C ALA A 142 -10.57 1.35 11.11
N VAL A 143 -10.72 0.63 10.02
CA VAL A 143 -11.19 1.20 8.73
C VAL A 143 -12.68 0.83 8.59
N PRO A 144 -13.54 1.75 8.16
CA PRO A 144 -14.94 1.44 7.88
C PRO A 144 -15.07 0.23 6.92
N ASP A 145 -15.99 -0.67 7.22
CA ASP A 145 -16.14 -1.95 6.50
C ASP A 145 -16.32 -1.79 4.98
N ASN A 146 -17.04 -0.75 4.56
CA ASN A 146 -17.22 -0.46 3.14
C ASN A 146 -15.91 -0.07 2.44
N LEU A 147 -15.01 0.67 3.10
CA LEU A 147 -13.71 1.04 2.55
C LEU A 147 -12.75 -0.16 2.58
N LEU A 148 -12.77 -0.92 3.66
CA LEU A 148 -11.98 -2.15 3.76
C LEU A 148 -12.38 -3.15 2.67
N SER A 149 -13.68 -3.33 2.46
CA SER A 149 -14.21 -4.17 1.38
C SER A 149 -13.76 -3.71 0.00
N LEU A 150 -13.75 -2.39 -0.28
CA LEU A 150 -13.23 -1.86 -1.54
C LEU A 150 -11.76 -2.22 -1.74
N MET A 151 -10.92 -1.99 -0.74
CA MET A 151 -9.49 -2.31 -0.81
C MET A 151 -9.26 -3.81 -1.04
N GLN A 152 -10.00 -4.68 -0.36
CA GLN A 152 -9.89 -6.13 -0.50
C GLN A 152 -10.35 -6.65 -1.88
N ASN A 153 -11.29 -5.97 -2.52
CA ASN A 153 -11.85 -6.34 -3.82
C ASN A 153 -11.18 -5.65 -5.01
N GLY A 154 -10.01 -5.05 -4.82
CA GLY A 154 -9.22 -4.44 -5.91
C GLY A 154 -9.59 -3.00 -6.24
N GLY A 155 -10.37 -2.34 -5.37
CA GLY A 155 -10.75 -0.94 -5.50
C GLY A 155 -12.11 -0.71 -6.12
N ILE A 156 -12.39 0.56 -6.44
CA ILE A 156 -13.71 0.98 -6.95
C ILE A 156 -14.01 0.44 -8.35
N PHE A 157 -13.02 0.35 -9.22
CA PHE A 157 -13.23 0.00 -10.62
C PHE A 157 -13.71 -1.43 -10.83
N PRO A 158 -13.09 -2.47 -10.27
CA PRO A 158 -13.60 -3.84 -10.35
C PRO A 158 -15.01 -3.98 -9.77
N MET A 159 -15.33 -3.21 -8.73
CA MET A 159 -16.68 -3.20 -8.17
C MET A 159 -17.70 -2.63 -9.16
N LEU A 160 -17.40 -1.51 -9.81
CA LEU A 160 -18.29 -0.88 -10.79
C LEU A 160 -18.46 -1.75 -12.04
N GLU A 161 -17.40 -2.41 -12.50
CA GLU A 161 -17.45 -3.38 -13.61
C GLU A 161 -18.39 -4.54 -13.27
N LYS A 162 -18.24 -5.12 -12.07
CA LYS A 162 -19.07 -6.23 -11.59
C LYS A 162 -20.55 -5.84 -11.47
N GLN A 163 -20.83 -4.56 -11.18
CA GLN A 163 -22.19 -4.04 -11.13
C GLN A 163 -22.75 -3.59 -12.49
N GLY A 164 -21.94 -3.68 -13.56
CA GLY A 164 -22.32 -3.27 -14.92
C GLY A 164 -22.46 -1.75 -15.10
N LEU A 165 -21.88 -0.95 -14.17
CA LEU A 165 -21.95 0.50 -14.20
C LEU A 165 -20.88 1.12 -15.11
N ILE A 166 -19.84 0.40 -15.43
CA ILE A 166 -18.80 0.77 -16.39
C ILE A 166 -18.46 -0.44 -17.26
N ALA A 167 -17.93 -0.19 -18.47
CA ALA A 167 -17.43 -1.26 -19.33
C ALA A 167 -16.21 -1.94 -18.71
N PRO A 168 -16.01 -3.25 -18.92
CA PRO A 168 -14.82 -3.95 -18.48
C PRO A 168 -13.56 -3.25 -19.00
N ARG A 169 -12.62 -3.00 -18.09
CA ARG A 169 -11.30 -2.50 -18.46
C ARG A 169 -10.44 -3.69 -18.83
N PHE A 170 -9.96 -3.69 -20.04
CA PHE A 170 -8.93 -4.65 -20.42
C PHE A 170 -7.67 -4.30 -19.63
N CYS A 171 -7.21 -5.24 -18.80
CA CYS A 171 -5.95 -5.16 -18.09
C CYS A 171 -4.77 -5.28 -19.07
#